data_24270f5ef523710d746ac65c59d9e2cb
#
_entry.id   24270f5ef523710d746ac65c59d9e2cb
#
_cell.length_a   1.000
_cell.length_b   1.000
_cell.length_c   1.000
_cell.angle_alpha   90.00
_cell.angle_beta   90.00
_cell.angle_gamma   90.00
#
_symmetry.space_group_name_H-M   'P 1'
#
loop_
_entity.id
_entity.type
_entity.pdbx_description
1 polymer ?
#
loop_
_entity_poly.entity_id
_entity_poly.type
_entity_poly.pdbx_seq_one_letter_code
_entity_poly.pdbx_strand_id
1 'polypeptide(L)'
;MLGELVYVKKDDLNKITRIWKSSEFKTGKFKTGWHPPHPSFFVKHEVYEKFGVFREDLEIAADYELMLRFLEKHKVKSAYIPQTLVKMREGGKSNWKSFSKVLKANLECYRSFKINQLPVSPFFIFIKPFSKIKQIRT
;
A
#
# COMPACT_ATOMS: atom_id res chain seq x y z
N MET A 1 3.20 6.83 10.82
CA MET A 1 3.38 5.56 11.56
C MET A 1 2.92 4.42 10.67
N LEU A 2 3.65 3.33 10.63
CA LEU A 2 3.38 2.14 9.83
C LEU A 2 3.16 0.96 10.77
N GLY A 3 2.12 0.16 10.55
CA GLY A 3 1.86 -1.04 11.32
C GLY A 3 1.55 -2.25 10.44
N GLU A 4 1.24 -3.36 11.06
CA GLU A 4 0.84 -4.59 10.40
C GLU A 4 -0.70 -4.68 10.33
N LEU A 5 -1.19 -5.50 9.40
CA LEU A 5 -2.61 -5.75 9.18
C LEU A 5 -2.85 -7.25 9.11
N VAL A 6 -3.94 -7.71 9.71
CA VAL A 6 -4.42 -9.07 9.51
C VAL A 6 -5.80 -9.05 8.86
N TYR A 7 -6.02 -10.01 7.96
CA TYR A 7 -7.36 -10.30 7.45
C TYR A 7 -7.99 -11.39 8.31
N VAL A 8 -9.26 -11.21 8.63
CA VAL A 8 -10.04 -12.13 9.45
C VAL A 8 -11.29 -12.55 8.70
N LYS A 9 -11.84 -13.71 9.04
CA LYS A 9 -13.12 -14.16 8.47
C LYS A 9 -14.23 -13.15 8.74
N LYS A 10 -15.17 -13.05 7.78
CA LYS A 10 -16.30 -12.13 7.89
C LYS A 10 -17.12 -12.36 9.17
N ASP A 11 -17.30 -13.62 9.53
CA ASP A 11 -18.18 -14.07 10.62
C ASP A 11 -17.41 -14.44 11.90
N ASP A 12 -16.08 -14.41 11.87
CA ASP A 12 -15.23 -14.75 13.01
C ASP A 12 -13.95 -13.88 13.04
N LEU A 13 -13.95 -12.88 13.92
CA LEU A 13 -12.84 -11.93 14.07
C LEU A 13 -11.58 -12.54 14.68
N ASN A 14 -11.67 -13.74 15.26
CA ASN A 14 -10.53 -14.44 15.84
C ASN A 14 -9.84 -15.34 14.81
N LYS A 15 -10.51 -15.66 13.70
CA LYS A 15 -9.95 -16.50 12.66
C LYS A 15 -9.19 -15.68 11.62
N ILE A 16 -7.87 -15.59 11.82
CA ILE A 16 -6.96 -14.94 10.86
C ILE A 16 -6.84 -15.81 9.61
N THR A 17 -6.99 -15.19 8.45
CA THR A 17 -6.90 -15.85 7.13
C THR A 17 -5.65 -15.42 6.36
N ARG A 18 -5.15 -14.23 6.64
CA ARG A 18 -3.94 -13.70 6.01
C ARG A 18 -3.28 -12.65 6.89
N ILE A 19 -1.96 -12.66 6.93
CA ILE A 19 -1.16 -11.66 7.62
C ILE A 19 -0.43 -10.80 6.58
N TRP A 20 -0.59 -9.50 6.65
CA TRP A 20 0.18 -8.54 5.88
C TRP A 20 1.19 -7.84 6.79
N LYS A 21 2.37 -8.43 6.88
CA LYS A 21 3.49 -7.83 7.59
C LYS A 21 4.03 -6.63 6.83
N SER A 22 4.29 -5.57 7.55
CA SER A 22 4.99 -4.40 7.05
C SER A 22 6.48 -4.45 7.45
N SER A 23 7.14 -3.34 7.34
CA SER A 23 8.54 -3.17 7.76
C SER A 23 8.89 -1.69 7.75
N GLU A 24 10.02 -1.32 8.30
CA GLU A 24 10.53 0.04 8.17
C GLU A 24 10.62 0.48 6.72
N PHE A 25 10.26 1.73 6.48
CA PHE A 25 10.47 2.36 5.19
C PHE A 25 11.97 2.65 5.00
N LYS A 26 12.46 2.33 3.80
CA LYS A 26 13.77 2.74 3.30
C LYS A 26 13.59 3.31 1.90
N THR A 27 14.32 4.37 1.59
CA THR A 27 14.28 5.00 0.26
C THR A 27 14.51 3.96 -0.84
N GLY A 28 13.71 4.03 -1.90
CA GLY A 28 13.75 3.09 -3.02
C GLY A 28 12.93 1.81 -2.84
N LYS A 29 12.40 1.55 -1.65
CA LYS A 29 11.67 0.31 -1.35
C LYS A 29 10.40 0.16 -2.18
N PHE A 30 9.71 1.26 -2.50
CA PHE A 30 8.54 1.24 -3.38
C PHE A 30 8.86 0.71 -4.79
N LYS A 31 10.08 0.90 -5.29
CA LYS A 31 10.49 0.38 -6.60
C LYS A 31 10.52 -1.15 -6.68
N THR A 32 10.62 -1.82 -5.54
CA THR A 32 10.55 -3.29 -5.45
C THR A 32 9.13 -3.83 -5.36
N GLY A 33 8.12 -2.98 -5.53
CA GLY A 33 6.70 -3.32 -5.37
C GLY A 33 6.21 -3.31 -3.92
N TRP A 34 7.09 -3.05 -2.94
CA TRP A 34 6.71 -2.95 -1.55
C TRP A 34 5.88 -1.68 -1.30
N HIS A 35 4.91 -1.79 -0.44
CA HIS A 35 4.22 -0.68 0.22
C HIS A 35 3.64 -1.16 1.55
N PRO A 36 3.46 -0.28 2.55
CA PRO A 36 2.80 -0.65 3.79
C PRO A 36 1.30 -0.89 3.56
N PRO A 37 0.63 -1.65 4.43
CA PRO A 37 -0.82 -1.76 4.39
C PRO A 37 -1.44 -0.38 4.63
N HIS A 38 -2.23 0.13 3.69
CA HIS A 38 -2.80 1.48 3.82
C HIS A 38 -3.73 1.65 5.03
N PRO A 39 -4.53 0.66 5.48
CA PRO A 39 -5.37 0.84 6.66
C PRO A 39 -4.57 1.00 7.97
N SER A 40 -3.30 0.54 8.00
CA SER A 40 -2.40 0.71 9.14
C SER A 40 -1.34 1.81 8.92
N PHE A 41 -1.56 2.68 7.94
CA PHE A 41 -0.73 3.84 7.65
C PHE A 41 -1.35 5.09 8.29
N PHE A 42 -0.89 5.46 9.47
CA PHE A 42 -1.38 6.63 10.20
C PHE A 42 -0.49 7.84 9.94
N VAL A 43 -1.10 8.95 9.59
CA VAL A 43 -0.43 10.19 9.18
C VAL A 43 -0.91 11.35 10.05
N LYS A 44 0.00 12.22 10.45
CA LYS A 44 -0.36 13.46 11.13
C LYS A 44 -1.10 14.41 10.19
N HIS A 45 -2.06 15.14 10.71
CA HIS A 45 -2.87 16.09 9.93
C HIS A 45 -2.02 17.11 9.18
N GLU A 46 -0.99 17.65 9.83
CA GLU A 46 -0.03 18.61 9.24
C GLU A 46 0.66 18.13 7.96
N VAL A 47 0.80 16.79 7.77
CA VAL A 47 1.38 16.22 6.56
C VAL A 47 0.42 16.33 5.38
N TYR A 48 -0.88 16.16 5.64
CA TYR A 48 -1.91 16.37 4.63
C TYR A 48 -2.03 17.84 4.25
N GLU A 49 -1.99 18.74 5.21
CA GLU A 49 -2.02 20.19 4.95
C GLU A 49 -0.83 20.61 4.09
N LYS A 50 0.34 20.08 4.37
CA LYS A 50 1.58 20.45 3.67
C LYS A 50 1.73 19.82 2.30
N PHE A 51 1.32 18.57 2.13
CA PHE A 51 1.63 17.77 0.93
C PHE A 51 0.39 17.28 0.18
N GLY A 52 -0.79 17.71 0.62
CA GLY A 52 -2.06 17.42 -0.02
C GLY A 52 -2.69 16.08 0.35
N VAL A 53 -3.96 15.92 -0.01
CA VAL A 53 -4.82 14.77 0.27
C VAL A 53 -4.77 13.74 -0.87
N PHE A 54 -5.68 12.78 -0.85
CA PHE A 54 -5.82 11.76 -1.89
C PHE A 54 -6.10 12.37 -3.26
N ARG A 55 -5.56 11.77 -4.31
CA ARG A 55 -5.83 12.14 -5.70
C ARG A 55 -7.10 11.46 -6.19
N GLU A 56 -8.01 12.25 -6.73
CA GLU A 56 -9.31 11.78 -7.26
C GLU A 56 -9.20 11.21 -8.69
N ASP A 57 -8.10 11.50 -9.39
CA ASP A 57 -7.85 10.99 -10.75
C ASP A 57 -7.21 9.59 -10.78
N LEU A 58 -7.00 8.97 -9.61
CA LEU A 58 -6.59 7.58 -9.45
C LEU A 58 -7.73 6.78 -8.83
N GLU A 59 -8.23 5.81 -9.55
CA GLU A 59 -9.42 5.05 -9.15
C GLU A 59 -9.09 3.93 -8.14
N ILE A 60 -7.92 3.29 -8.29
CA ILE A 60 -7.55 2.11 -7.51
C ILE A 60 -6.32 2.36 -6.62
N ALA A 61 -5.35 3.14 -7.09
CA ALA A 61 -4.06 3.31 -6.43
C ALA A 61 -3.85 4.69 -5.78
N ALA A 62 -4.94 5.38 -5.42
CA ALA A 62 -4.85 6.68 -4.75
C ALA A 62 -4.15 6.61 -3.38
N ASP A 63 -4.38 5.52 -2.63
CA ASP A 63 -3.70 5.23 -1.37
C ASP A 63 -2.20 4.94 -1.57
N TYR A 64 -1.87 4.17 -2.60
CA TYR A 64 -0.48 3.89 -2.97
C TYR A 64 0.27 5.17 -3.37
N GLU A 65 -0.36 6.02 -4.19
CA GLU A 65 0.21 7.31 -4.60
C GLU A 65 0.49 8.21 -3.40
N LEU A 66 -0.46 8.32 -2.48
CA LEU A 66 -0.31 9.12 -1.27
C LEU A 66 0.88 8.66 -0.41
N MET A 67 0.99 7.36 -0.17
CA MET A 67 2.10 6.79 0.60
C MET A 67 3.44 6.99 -0.10
N LEU A 68 3.49 6.81 -1.43
CA LEU A 68 4.67 7.05 -2.26
C LEU A 68 5.10 8.52 -2.18
N ARG A 69 4.15 9.45 -2.32
CA ARG A 69 4.37 10.90 -2.26
C ARG A 69 4.93 11.30 -0.91
N PHE A 70 4.34 10.86 0.18
CA PHE A 70 4.80 11.23 1.52
C PHE A 70 6.16 10.63 1.85
N LEU A 71 6.36 9.35 1.59
CA LEU A 71 7.56 8.65 2.01
C LEU A 71 8.73 8.81 1.03
N GLU A 72 8.51 8.58 -0.28
CA GLU A 72 9.60 8.63 -1.27
C GLU A 72 9.92 10.04 -1.74
N LYS A 73 8.90 10.86 -2.06
CA LYS A 73 9.10 12.20 -2.58
C LYS A 73 9.44 13.19 -1.49
N HIS A 74 8.61 13.28 -0.46
CA HIS A 74 8.76 14.28 0.61
C HIS A 74 9.55 13.81 1.81
N LYS A 75 9.99 12.53 1.83
CA LYS A 75 10.82 11.96 2.90
C LYS A 75 10.26 12.19 4.30
N VAL A 76 8.94 12.14 4.42
CA VAL A 76 8.28 12.26 5.72
C VAL A 76 8.79 11.16 6.65
N LYS A 77 9.29 11.55 7.82
CA LYS A 77 9.79 10.61 8.83
C LYS A 77 8.69 9.65 9.25
N SER A 78 8.99 8.38 9.24
CA SER A 78 8.05 7.33 9.63
C SER A 78 8.63 6.43 10.71
N ALA A 79 7.77 5.97 11.61
CA ALA A 79 8.09 4.93 12.59
C ALA A 79 7.33 3.67 12.23
N TYR A 80 7.98 2.52 12.31
CA TYR A 80 7.36 1.21 12.13
C TYR A 80 7.10 0.57 13.49
N ILE A 81 5.90 0.08 13.69
CA ILE A 81 5.48 -0.68 14.86
C ILE A 81 5.22 -2.12 14.42
N PRO A 82 6.03 -3.10 14.86
CA PRO A 82 5.89 -4.50 14.46
C PRO A 82 4.73 -5.18 15.22
N GLN A 83 3.55 -4.59 15.10
CA GLN A 83 2.34 -5.07 15.73
C GLN A 83 1.16 -4.94 14.77
N THR A 84 0.19 -5.83 14.92
CA THR A 84 -1.09 -5.75 14.22
C THR A 84 -1.89 -4.57 14.76
N LEU A 85 -2.00 -3.52 13.98
CA LEU A 85 -2.79 -2.33 14.34
C LEU A 85 -4.21 -2.39 13.81
N VAL A 86 -4.46 -3.17 12.76
CA VAL A 86 -5.77 -3.26 12.10
C VAL A 86 -6.13 -4.70 11.79
N LYS A 87 -7.35 -5.09 12.15
CA LYS A 87 -8.01 -6.30 11.69
C LYS A 87 -9.01 -5.93 10.59
N MET A 88 -8.86 -6.49 9.41
CA MET A 88 -9.73 -6.23 8.26
C MET A 88 -10.55 -7.46 7.91
N ARG A 89 -11.87 -7.34 7.85
CA ARG A 89 -12.74 -8.45 7.44
C ARG A 89 -12.56 -8.75 5.96
N GLU A 90 -12.55 -10.04 5.60
CA GLU A 90 -12.59 -10.46 4.20
C GLU A 90 -13.94 -10.14 3.56
N GLY A 91 -13.97 -10.03 2.22
CA GLY A 91 -15.19 -9.83 1.44
C GLY A 91 -15.54 -8.39 1.11
N GLY A 92 -14.61 -7.45 1.25
CA GLY A 92 -14.76 -6.08 0.74
C GLY A 92 -14.85 -6.01 -0.79
N LYS A 93 -15.21 -4.80 -1.32
CA LYS A 93 -15.37 -4.53 -2.77
C LYS A 93 -14.12 -4.81 -3.63
N SER A 94 -12.95 -4.97 -3.02
CA SER A 94 -11.67 -5.27 -3.68
C SER A 94 -11.58 -6.75 -4.09
N ASN A 95 -12.54 -7.22 -4.91
CA ASN A 95 -12.46 -8.56 -5.50
C ASN A 95 -11.39 -8.55 -6.61
N TRP A 96 -10.13 -8.83 -6.21
CA TRP A 96 -8.94 -8.90 -7.08
C TRP A 96 -8.97 -10.09 -8.06
N LYS A 97 -10.13 -10.69 -8.30
CA LYS A 97 -10.29 -11.85 -9.19
C LYS A 97 -10.21 -11.48 -10.68
N SER A 98 -10.26 -10.19 -11.05
CA SER A 98 -10.18 -9.76 -12.45
C SER A 98 -8.76 -9.35 -12.80
N PHE A 99 -8.18 -10.01 -13.81
CA PHE A 99 -6.87 -9.67 -14.38
C PHE A 99 -6.80 -8.20 -14.82
N SER A 100 -7.87 -7.69 -15.42
CA SER A 100 -7.96 -6.29 -15.87
C SER A 100 -7.83 -5.29 -14.71
N LYS A 101 -8.44 -5.57 -13.56
CA LYS A 101 -8.30 -4.72 -12.36
C LYS A 101 -6.89 -4.74 -11.79
N VAL A 102 -6.24 -5.89 -11.78
CA VAL A 102 -4.85 -6.01 -11.33
C VAL A 102 -3.92 -5.24 -12.25
N LEU A 103 -4.10 -5.37 -13.57
CA LEU A 103 -3.30 -4.62 -14.54
C LEU A 103 -3.53 -3.11 -14.39
N LYS A 104 -4.79 -2.66 -14.27
CA LYS A 104 -5.12 -1.24 -14.05
C LYS A 104 -4.45 -0.72 -12.78
N ALA A 105 -4.54 -1.45 -11.66
CA ALA A 105 -3.90 -1.07 -10.41
C ALA A 105 -2.38 -0.93 -10.54
N ASN A 106 -1.72 -1.85 -11.25
CA ASN A 106 -0.27 -1.79 -11.47
C ASN A 106 0.12 -0.62 -12.38
N LEU A 107 -0.67 -0.32 -13.40
CA LEU A 107 -0.48 0.85 -14.26
C LEU A 107 -0.65 2.16 -13.47
N GLU A 108 -1.66 2.25 -12.62
CA GLU A 108 -1.86 3.42 -11.76
C GLU A 108 -0.70 3.58 -10.75
N CYS A 109 -0.17 2.47 -10.20
CA CYS A 109 1.01 2.53 -9.36
C CYS A 109 2.25 3.02 -10.13
N TYR A 110 2.46 2.56 -11.36
CA TYR A 110 3.52 3.07 -12.23
C TYR A 110 3.33 4.56 -12.54
N ARG A 111 2.08 4.96 -12.87
CA ARG A 111 1.71 6.36 -13.08
C ARG A 111 2.00 7.23 -11.87
N SER A 112 1.82 6.69 -10.65
CA SER A 112 2.10 7.40 -9.40
C SER A 112 3.56 7.85 -9.28
N PHE A 113 4.51 7.04 -9.75
CA PHE A 113 5.91 7.45 -9.83
C PHE A 113 6.11 8.62 -10.81
N LYS A 114 5.46 8.55 -11.99
CA LYS A 114 5.56 9.61 -13.01
C LYS A 114 4.98 10.94 -12.53
N ILE A 115 3.80 10.90 -11.92
CA ILE A 115 3.14 12.08 -11.32
C ILE A 115 4.07 12.74 -10.28
N ASN A 116 4.75 11.94 -9.48
CA ASN A 116 5.66 12.44 -8.44
C ASN A 116 7.06 12.74 -8.94
N GLN A 117 7.35 12.58 -10.24
CA GLN A 117 8.67 12.79 -10.85
C GLN A 117 9.76 11.89 -10.22
N LEU A 118 9.36 10.68 -9.81
CA LEU A 118 10.25 9.68 -9.22
C LEU A 118 10.71 8.68 -10.29
N PRO A 119 11.99 8.30 -10.29
CA PRO A 119 12.52 7.34 -11.26
C PRO A 119 11.96 5.93 -10.98
N VAL A 120 11.46 5.28 -12.03
CA VAL A 120 10.96 3.91 -11.97
C VAL A 120 11.21 3.19 -13.30
N SER A 121 11.58 1.92 -13.22
CA SER A 121 11.73 1.07 -14.40
C SER A 121 10.36 0.72 -15.01
N PRO A 122 10.20 0.67 -16.33
CA PRO A 122 8.99 0.15 -16.99
C PRO A 122 8.64 -1.28 -16.55
N PHE A 123 9.63 -2.09 -16.18
CA PHE A 123 9.44 -3.45 -15.67
C PHE A 123 8.75 -3.51 -14.29
N PHE A 124 8.59 -2.39 -13.61
CA PHE A 124 7.89 -2.31 -12.33
C PHE A 124 6.49 -2.94 -12.36
N ILE A 125 5.77 -2.79 -13.48
CA ILE A 125 4.42 -3.35 -13.68
C ILE A 125 4.42 -4.87 -13.50
N PHE A 126 5.51 -5.54 -13.87
CA PHE A 126 5.68 -6.99 -13.73
C PHE A 126 6.19 -7.40 -12.36
N ILE A 127 7.02 -6.56 -11.71
CA ILE A 127 7.60 -6.85 -10.40
C ILE A 127 6.55 -6.77 -9.29
N LYS A 128 5.65 -5.79 -9.36
CA LYS A 128 4.69 -5.51 -8.30
C LYS A 128 3.77 -6.69 -7.92
N PRO A 129 3.23 -7.49 -8.85
CA PRO A 129 2.40 -8.65 -8.48
C PRO A 129 3.13 -9.66 -7.59
N PHE A 130 4.44 -9.85 -7.79
CA PHE A 130 5.24 -10.79 -7.00
C PHE A 130 5.49 -10.32 -5.55
N SER A 131 5.38 -9.04 -5.26
CA SER A 131 5.51 -8.52 -3.90
C SER A 131 4.43 -9.03 -2.95
N LYS A 132 3.26 -9.40 -3.49
CA LYS A 132 2.13 -9.96 -2.71
C LYS A 132 2.33 -11.42 -2.30
N ILE A 133 3.23 -12.15 -2.96
CA ILE A 133 3.53 -13.56 -2.63
C ILE A 133 4.15 -13.67 -1.24
N LYS A 134 4.80 -12.62 -0.76
CA LYS A 134 5.37 -12.56 0.60
C LYS A 134 4.34 -12.40 1.73
N GLN A 135 3.06 -12.24 1.40
CA GLN A 135 2.00 -12.20 2.41
C GLN A 135 1.66 -13.63 2.82
N ILE A 136 1.85 -13.93 4.10
CA ILE A 136 1.60 -15.27 4.66
C ILE A 136 0.10 -15.52 4.67
N ARG A 137 -0.34 -16.57 3.99
CA ARG A 137 -1.69 -17.12 4.15
C ARG A 137 -1.65 -18.18 5.23
N THR A 138 -2.58 -18.11 6.15
CA THR A 138 -2.79 -19.12 7.20
C THR A 138 -4.02 -19.94 6.88
#